data_87a89c21cd3177817137ccf996a8d4c7
#
_entry.id   87a89c21cd3177817137ccf996a8d4c7
#
_cell.length_a   1.000
_cell.length_b   1.000
_cell.length_c   1.000
_cell.angle_alpha   90.00
_cell.angle_beta   90.00
_cell.angle_gamma   90.00
#
_symmetry.space_group_name_H-M   'P 1'
#
loop_
_entity.id
_entity.type
_entity.pdbx_description
1 polymer ?
#
loop_
_entity_poly.entity_id
_entity_poly.type
_entity_poly.pdbx_seq_one_letter_code
_entity_poly.pdbx_strand_id
1 'polypeptide(L)'
;VHTIAAQVLCEETGISPEIVEVIADTSAGITTGMTTSSRATALLGNAILDASKQIREDLKHHNLKELSGKTYKGNYTCDWTTKPGADVKEIITHFAYGYATQLVVLDENGKIETIYAAHDAGKIMNPVMFEGQVEGAVHMGLGYALSEDLPMVDGQLISTKMRDLKII
;
A
#
# COMPACT_ATOMS: atom_id res chain seq x y z
N VAL A 1 -5.91 -3.55 2.60
CA VAL A 1 -5.05 -4.68 3.05
C VAL A 1 -5.77 -6.01 2.81
N HIS A 2 -6.99 -6.23 3.33
CA HIS A 2 -7.74 -7.48 3.19
C HIS A 2 -7.96 -7.87 1.71
N THR A 3 -8.38 -6.93 0.88
CA THR A 3 -8.59 -7.14 -0.56
C THR A 3 -7.32 -7.66 -1.25
N ILE A 4 -6.18 -7.01 -0.98
CA ILE A 4 -4.89 -7.44 -1.53
C ILE A 4 -4.50 -8.84 -1.03
N ALA A 5 -4.78 -9.15 0.24
CA ALA A 5 -4.50 -10.47 0.79
C ALA A 5 -5.25 -11.57 0.03
N ALA A 6 -6.55 -11.39 -0.17
CA ALA A 6 -7.37 -12.32 -0.95
C ALA A 6 -6.89 -12.43 -2.40
N GLN A 7 -6.59 -11.30 -3.06
CA GLN A 7 -6.14 -11.28 -4.45
C GLN A 7 -4.82 -12.04 -4.64
N VAL A 8 -3.82 -11.82 -3.78
CA VAL A 8 -2.54 -12.53 -3.86
C VAL A 8 -2.73 -14.04 -3.68
N LEU A 9 -3.52 -14.45 -2.66
CA LEU A 9 -3.80 -15.86 -2.43
C LEU A 9 -4.48 -16.51 -3.62
N CYS A 10 -5.55 -15.89 -4.14
CA CYS A 10 -6.32 -16.43 -5.25
C CYS A 10 -5.49 -16.50 -6.54
N GLU A 11 -4.71 -15.47 -6.84
CA GLU A 11 -3.84 -15.46 -8.03
C GLU A 11 -2.79 -16.57 -7.98
N GLU A 12 -2.18 -16.78 -6.81
CA GLU A 12 -1.11 -17.77 -6.66
C GLU A 12 -1.60 -19.21 -6.59
N THR A 13 -2.78 -19.43 -6.03
CA THR A 13 -3.28 -20.80 -5.78
C THR A 13 -4.35 -21.25 -6.76
N GLY A 14 -4.99 -20.32 -7.48
CA GLY A 14 -6.16 -20.61 -8.32
C GLY A 14 -7.44 -20.86 -7.52
N ILE A 15 -7.43 -20.64 -6.20
CA ILE A 15 -8.62 -20.78 -5.34
C ILE A 15 -9.60 -19.64 -5.67
N SER A 16 -10.91 -19.99 -5.81
CA SER A 16 -11.94 -18.99 -6.08
C SER A 16 -12.05 -17.98 -4.92
N PRO A 17 -12.12 -16.66 -5.23
CA PRO A 17 -12.29 -15.64 -4.20
C PRO A 17 -13.62 -15.79 -3.42
N GLU A 18 -14.61 -16.47 -3.98
CA GLU A 18 -15.91 -16.68 -3.32
C GLU A 18 -15.84 -17.55 -2.05
N ILE A 19 -14.78 -18.35 -1.94
CA ILE A 19 -14.56 -19.23 -0.78
C ILE A 19 -13.42 -18.76 0.13
N VAL A 20 -12.90 -17.57 -0.12
CA VAL A 20 -11.81 -16.98 0.68
C VAL A 20 -12.38 -15.92 1.60
N GLU A 21 -12.25 -16.11 2.88
CA GLU A 21 -12.54 -15.13 3.92
C GLU A 21 -11.24 -14.63 4.53
N VAL A 22 -11.08 -13.29 4.61
CA VAL A 22 -9.90 -12.66 5.23
C VAL A 22 -10.28 -12.13 6.59
N ILE A 23 -9.72 -12.72 7.62
CA ILE A 23 -9.98 -12.37 9.02
C ILE A 23 -8.75 -11.69 9.61
N ALA A 24 -8.96 -10.53 10.24
CA ALA A 24 -7.95 -9.88 11.07
C ALA A 24 -8.26 -10.19 12.54
N ASP A 25 -7.49 -11.08 13.12
CA ASP A 25 -7.66 -11.50 14.51
C ASP A 25 -6.43 -11.11 15.33
N THR A 26 -6.59 -10.14 16.21
CA THR A 26 -5.52 -9.67 17.10
C THR A 26 -5.25 -10.63 18.26
N SER A 27 -6.15 -11.58 18.54
CA SER A 27 -5.99 -12.60 19.57
C SER A 27 -5.15 -13.79 19.12
N ALA A 28 -4.98 -13.96 17.81
CA ALA A 28 -4.23 -15.08 17.23
C ALA A 28 -2.70 -15.03 17.47
N GLY A 29 -2.18 -13.99 18.12
CA GLY A 29 -0.75 -13.83 18.40
C GLY A 29 0.14 -13.66 17.17
N ILE A 30 -0.46 -13.34 16.01
CA ILE A 30 0.25 -13.10 14.75
C ILE A 30 0.69 -11.64 14.72
N THR A 31 1.99 -11.40 14.63
CA THR A 31 2.54 -10.05 14.50
C THR A 31 2.81 -9.72 13.05
N THR A 32 2.21 -8.64 12.56
CA THR A 32 2.39 -8.16 11.18
C THR A 32 3.18 -6.85 11.11
N GLY A 33 3.51 -6.28 12.25
CA GLY A 33 4.11 -4.94 12.34
C GLY A 33 3.10 -3.82 12.00
N MET A 34 3.57 -2.59 11.96
CA MET A 34 2.74 -1.43 11.66
C MET A 34 2.42 -1.32 10.16
N THR A 35 1.18 -0.95 9.84
CA THR A 35 0.78 -0.52 8.49
C THR A 35 1.21 0.93 8.29
N THR A 36 2.41 1.13 7.79
CA THR A 36 3.04 2.45 7.56
C THR A 36 3.99 2.39 6.38
N SER A 37 4.41 3.55 5.89
CA SER A 37 5.40 3.70 4.80
C SER A 37 5.05 2.92 3.53
N SER A 38 3.76 2.76 3.23
CA SER A 38 3.23 2.02 2.06
C SER A 38 3.78 0.61 1.89
N ARG A 39 4.21 -0.04 2.98
CA ARG A 39 4.89 -1.35 2.98
C ARG A 39 3.95 -2.55 3.13
N ALA A 40 2.67 -2.32 3.47
CA ALA A 40 1.76 -3.43 3.81
C ALA A 40 1.58 -4.42 2.66
N THR A 41 1.43 -3.96 1.42
CA THR A 41 1.32 -4.84 0.24
C THR A 41 2.55 -5.72 0.07
N ALA A 42 3.76 -5.16 0.22
CA ALA A 42 5.00 -5.91 0.07
C ALA A 42 5.17 -6.95 1.20
N LEU A 43 4.99 -6.56 2.46
CA LEU A 43 5.21 -7.45 3.59
C LEU A 43 4.15 -8.55 3.67
N LEU A 44 2.87 -8.18 3.62
CA LEU A 44 1.78 -9.14 3.68
C LEU A 44 1.73 -10.02 2.43
N GLY A 45 1.90 -9.42 1.25
CA GLY A 45 1.92 -10.15 -0.01
C GLY A 45 2.98 -11.24 -0.03
N ASN A 46 4.21 -10.93 0.38
CA ASN A 46 5.28 -11.93 0.43
C ASN A 46 5.03 -13.02 1.50
N ALA A 47 4.43 -12.69 2.65
CA ALA A 47 4.03 -13.70 3.62
C ALA A 47 2.95 -14.64 3.06
N ILE A 48 1.97 -14.10 2.31
CA ILE A 48 0.96 -14.91 1.64
C ILE A 48 1.58 -15.77 0.54
N LEU A 49 2.51 -15.23 -0.25
CA LEU A 49 3.24 -15.99 -1.26
C LEU A 49 3.98 -17.19 -0.64
N ASP A 50 4.56 -17.02 0.53
CA ASP A 50 5.23 -18.10 1.24
C ASP A 50 4.27 -19.21 1.67
N ALA A 51 3.11 -18.86 2.23
CA ALA A 51 2.05 -19.84 2.53
C ALA A 51 1.48 -20.47 1.25
N SER A 52 1.28 -19.67 0.20
CA SER A 52 0.72 -20.14 -1.07
C SER A 52 1.59 -21.20 -1.77
N LYS A 53 2.91 -21.14 -1.60
CA LYS A 53 3.81 -22.19 -2.11
C LYS A 53 3.48 -23.55 -1.52
N GLN A 54 3.21 -23.60 -0.21
CA GLN A 54 2.86 -24.83 0.51
C GLN A 54 1.48 -25.34 0.05
N ILE A 55 0.51 -24.45 -0.10
CA ILE A 55 -0.83 -24.78 -0.59
C ILE A 55 -0.76 -25.34 -2.02
N ARG A 56 -0.02 -24.70 -2.90
CA ARG A 56 0.17 -25.14 -4.30
C ARG A 56 0.82 -26.53 -4.40
N GLU A 57 1.76 -26.81 -3.52
CA GLU A 57 2.38 -28.15 -3.50
C GLU A 57 1.39 -29.22 -3.12
N ASP A 58 0.59 -28.97 -2.09
CA ASP A 58 -0.46 -29.91 -1.68
C ASP A 58 -1.57 -30.06 -2.74
N LEU A 59 -1.96 -28.98 -3.41
CA LEU A 59 -2.97 -29.02 -4.47
C LEU A 59 -2.54 -29.82 -5.73
N LYS A 60 -1.27 -30.18 -5.85
CA LYS A 60 -0.83 -31.11 -6.90
C LYS A 60 -1.30 -32.55 -6.66
N HIS A 61 -1.56 -32.90 -5.40
CA HIS A 61 -1.85 -34.26 -4.95
C HIS A 61 -3.21 -34.40 -4.31
N HIS A 62 -3.83 -33.30 -3.88
CA HIS A 62 -5.07 -33.26 -3.12
C HIS A 62 -6.03 -32.22 -3.68
N ASN A 63 -7.32 -32.43 -3.53
CA ASN A 63 -8.33 -31.42 -3.77
C ASN A 63 -8.60 -30.58 -2.49
N LEU A 64 -9.24 -29.42 -2.64
CA LEU A 64 -9.51 -28.52 -1.51
C LEU A 64 -10.27 -29.14 -0.34
N LYS A 65 -11.19 -30.11 -0.62
CA LYS A 65 -11.95 -30.78 0.43
C LYS A 65 -11.06 -31.68 1.29
N GLU A 66 -10.08 -32.32 0.67
CA GLU A 66 -9.10 -33.16 1.38
C GLU A 66 -8.13 -32.34 2.23
N LEU A 67 -7.93 -31.08 1.89
CA LEU A 67 -7.10 -30.14 2.66
C LEU A 67 -7.87 -29.46 3.80
N SER A 68 -9.16 -29.79 3.99
CA SER A 68 -9.97 -29.20 5.05
C SER A 68 -9.36 -29.44 6.44
N GLY A 69 -9.28 -28.37 7.23
CA GLY A 69 -8.66 -28.38 8.57
C GLY A 69 -7.12 -28.24 8.56
N LYS A 70 -6.46 -28.25 7.40
CA LYS A 70 -5.02 -28.02 7.31
C LYS A 70 -4.70 -26.53 7.46
N THR A 71 -3.65 -26.22 8.21
CA THR A 71 -3.18 -24.85 8.42
C THR A 71 -1.83 -24.65 7.73
N TYR A 72 -1.70 -23.55 6.99
CA TYR A 72 -0.48 -23.11 6.33
C TYR A 72 -0.02 -21.81 6.96
N LYS A 73 1.26 -21.70 7.25
CA LYS A 73 1.85 -20.49 7.84
C LYS A 73 2.82 -19.87 6.86
N GLY A 74 2.62 -18.60 6.56
CA GLY A 74 3.53 -17.81 5.76
C GLY A 74 4.28 -16.80 6.60
N ASN A 75 5.58 -16.70 6.37
CA ASN A 75 6.45 -15.75 7.02
C ASN A 75 7.23 -14.95 5.98
N TYR A 76 7.38 -13.67 6.24
CA TYR A 76 8.28 -12.82 5.48
C TYR A 76 8.93 -11.78 6.39
N THR A 77 10.24 -11.71 6.35
CA THR A 77 11.01 -10.68 7.04
C THR A 77 11.83 -9.91 6.02
N CYS A 78 11.67 -8.59 6.00
CA CYS A 78 12.53 -7.73 5.21
C CYS A 78 13.82 -7.48 5.97
N ASP A 79 14.88 -8.19 5.61
CA ASP A 79 16.19 -8.15 6.26
C ASP A 79 17.22 -7.30 5.50
N TRP A 80 16.98 -6.98 4.25
CA TRP A 80 17.89 -6.24 3.37
C TRP A 80 17.81 -4.71 3.52
N THR A 81 16.84 -4.17 4.27
CA THR A 81 16.81 -2.74 4.60
C THR A 81 17.63 -2.42 5.84
N THR A 82 18.25 -1.24 5.84
CA THR A 82 19.02 -0.73 6.98
C THR A 82 18.11 -0.49 8.17
N LYS A 83 18.46 -1.06 9.30
CA LYS A 83 17.73 -0.86 10.55
C LYS A 83 18.17 0.44 11.24
N PRO A 84 17.27 1.12 11.98
CA PRO A 84 17.65 2.29 12.76
C PRO A 84 18.84 2.00 13.69
N GLY A 85 19.85 2.88 13.65
CA GLY A 85 21.05 2.74 14.47
C GLY A 85 22.12 1.79 13.92
N ALA A 86 21.93 1.22 12.72
CA ALA A 86 22.96 0.40 12.08
C ALA A 86 24.15 1.27 11.61
N ASP A 87 25.37 0.82 11.93
CA ASP A 87 26.60 1.46 11.42
C ASP A 87 26.94 0.87 10.04
N VAL A 88 26.44 1.53 8.99
CA VAL A 88 26.64 1.13 7.60
C VAL A 88 27.00 2.32 6.73
N LYS A 89 27.81 2.07 5.70
CA LYS A 89 28.20 3.13 4.74
C LYS A 89 27.07 3.54 3.83
N GLU A 90 26.22 2.60 3.42
CA GLU A 90 25.11 2.81 2.53
C GLU A 90 23.79 2.47 3.24
N ILE A 91 22.88 3.42 3.24
CA ILE A 91 21.58 3.27 3.91
C ILE A 91 20.52 2.91 2.87
N ILE A 92 19.90 1.74 3.04
CA ILE A 92 18.81 1.25 2.19
C ILE A 92 17.51 1.33 3.01
N THR A 93 16.64 2.28 2.67
CA THR A 93 15.42 2.56 3.45
C THR A 93 14.12 2.13 2.75
N HIS A 94 14.16 1.84 1.44
CA HIS A 94 12.97 1.62 0.62
C HIS A 94 12.91 0.21 0.04
N PHE A 95 11.67 -0.30 -0.14
CA PHE A 95 11.41 -1.63 -0.69
C PHE A 95 11.25 -1.62 -2.22
N ALA A 96 10.70 -0.54 -2.75
CA ALA A 96 10.33 -0.42 -4.14
C ALA A 96 10.52 1.00 -4.62
N TYR A 97 10.65 1.12 -5.93
CA TYR A 97 10.77 2.39 -6.64
C TYR A 97 9.62 2.51 -7.62
N GLY A 98 9.19 3.75 -7.87
CA GLY A 98 8.21 4.08 -8.88
C GLY A 98 8.63 5.36 -9.59
N TYR A 99 8.07 5.57 -10.77
CA TYR A 99 8.27 6.78 -11.55
C TYR A 99 6.93 7.45 -11.79
N ALA A 100 6.92 8.78 -11.73
CA ALA A 100 5.71 9.54 -11.96
C ALA A 100 6.02 10.81 -12.75
N THR A 101 5.11 11.17 -13.65
CA THR A 101 5.11 12.45 -14.35
C THR A 101 3.74 13.07 -14.24
N GLN A 102 3.69 14.34 -13.89
CA GLN A 102 2.47 15.12 -13.82
C GLN A 102 2.49 16.22 -14.89
N LEU A 103 1.41 16.33 -15.65
CA LEU A 103 1.20 17.42 -16.60
C LEU A 103 -0.05 18.20 -16.19
N VAL A 104 0.12 19.48 -15.87
CA VAL A 104 -0.98 20.38 -15.54
C VAL A 104 -1.26 21.29 -16.73
N VAL A 105 -2.48 21.25 -17.23
CA VAL A 105 -2.96 22.11 -18.30
C VAL A 105 -3.76 23.25 -17.68
N LEU A 106 -3.43 24.47 -18.05
CA LEU A 106 -4.15 25.66 -17.62
C LEU A 106 -4.97 26.24 -18.78
N ASP A 107 -6.11 26.82 -18.45
CA ASP A 107 -6.88 27.62 -19.38
C ASP A 107 -6.23 29.00 -19.65
N GLU A 108 -6.82 29.81 -20.54
CA GLU A 108 -6.34 31.14 -20.88
C GLU A 108 -6.33 32.15 -19.71
N ASN A 109 -7.05 31.84 -18.63
CA ASN A 109 -7.11 32.63 -17.40
C ASN A 109 -6.18 32.13 -16.31
N GLY A 110 -5.37 31.10 -16.61
CA GLY A 110 -4.44 30.48 -15.66
C GLY A 110 -5.12 29.54 -14.65
N LYS A 111 -6.37 29.12 -14.89
CA LYS A 111 -7.03 28.12 -14.07
C LYS A 111 -6.69 26.71 -14.56
N ILE A 112 -6.63 25.77 -13.64
CA ILE A 112 -6.39 24.37 -13.97
C ILE A 112 -7.59 23.84 -14.76
N GLU A 113 -7.35 23.38 -15.97
CA GLU A 113 -8.30 22.71 -16.83
C GLU A 113 -8.24 21.20 -16.65
N THR A 114 -7.02 20.66 -16.67
CA THR A 114 -6.81 19.20 -16.57
C THR A 114 -5.46 18.89 -15.93
N ILE A 115 -5.40 17.77 -15.23
CA ILE A 115 -4.16 17.18 -14.73
C ILE A 115 -4.06 15.77 -15.29
N TYR A 116 -2.97 15.48 -15.96
CA TYR A 116 -2.59 14.14 -16.39
C TYR A 116 -1.54 13.59 -15.45
N ALA A 117 -1.84 12.46 -14.81
CA ALA A 117 -0.95 11.77 -13.89
C ALA A 117 -0.52 10.43 -14.50
N ALA A 118 0.74 10.31 -14.89
CA ALA A 118 1.32 9.08 -15.40
C ALA A 118 2.23 8.46 -14.35
N HIS A 119 1.98 7.19 -14.02
CA HIS A 119 2.71 6.47 -12.98
C HIS A 119 3.17 5.10 -13.47
N ASP A 120 4.42 4.77 -13.22
CA ASP A 120 4.97 3.43 -13.32
C ASP A 120 5.29 2.91 -11.92
N ALA A 121 4.50 1.97 -11.46
CA ALA A 121 4.65 1.29 -10.17
C ALA A 121 4.84 -0.23 -10.34
N GLY A 122 5.27 -0.67 -11.54
CA GLY A 122 5.40 -2.09 -11.88
C GLY A 122 4.05 -2.80 -12.01
N LYS A 123 3.99 -4.06 -11.60
CA LYS A 123 2.73 -4.84 -11.63
C LYS A 123 1.72 -4.29 -10.63
N ILE A 124 0.62 -3.76 -11.13
CA ILE A 124 -0.47 -3.22 -10.31
C ILE A 124 -1.30 -4.38 -9.74
N MET A 125 -1.32 -4.50 -8.42
CA MET A 125 -2.05 -5.56 -7.71
C MET A 125 -3.58 -5.36 -7.76
N ASN A 126 -4.02 -4.11 -7.66
CA ASN A 126 -5.43 -3.74 -7.74
C ASN A 126 -5.56 -2.36 -8.41
N PRO A 127 -5.99 -2.32 -9.69
CA PRO A 127 -6.08 -1.06 -10.46
C PRO A 127 -6.95 -0.01 -9.79
N VAL A 128 -8.14 -0.36 -9.33
CA VAL A 128 -9.08 0.60 -8.71
C VAL A 128 -8.50 1.24 -7.45
N MET A 129 -7.85 0.43 -6.59
CA MET A 129 -7.21 0.95 -5.38
C MET A 129 -5.98 1.80 -5.72
N PHE A 130 -5.25 1.44 -6.77
CA PHE A 130 -4.09 2.19 -7.23
C PHE A 130 -4.49 3.55 -7.77
N GLU A 131 -5.49 3.61 -8.65
CA GLU A 131 -6.07 4.86 -9.18
C GLU A 131 -6.51 5.78 -8.03
N GLY A 132 -7.27 5.26 -7.07
CA GLY A 132 -7.68 6.03 -5.91
C GLY A 132 -6.53 6.59 -5.07
N GLN A 133 -5.39 5.89 -4.98
CA GLN A 133 -4.18 6.43 -4.33
C GLN A 133 -3.55 7.56 -5.15
N VAL A 134 -3.49 7.42 -6.47
CA VAL A 134 -2.96 8.46 -7.36
C VAL A 134 -3.84 9.71 -7.33
N GLU A 135 -5.15 9.56 -7.47
CA GLU A 135 -6.13 10.66 -7.40
C GLU A 135 -6.04 11.39 -6.04
N GLY A 136 -6.01 10.64 -4.94
CA GLY A 136 -5.86 11.21 -3.61
C GLY A 136 -4.56 11.99 -3.43
N ALA A 137 -3.45 11.50 -3.98
CA ALA A 137 -2.16 12.18 -3.92
C ALA A 137 -2.16 13.46 -4.76
N VAL A 138 -2.76 13.44 -5.95
CA VAL A 138 -2.94 14.62 -6.81
C VAL A 138 -3.80 15.67 -6.11
N HIS A 139 -4.92 15.24 -5.49
CA HIS A 139 -5.80 16.14 -4.73
C HIS A 139 -5.05 16.79 -3.56
N MET A 140 -4.29 16.03 -2.77
CA MET A 140 -3.43 16.58 -1.73
C MET A 140 -2.42 17.60 -2.27
N GLY A 141 -1.77 17.27 -3.39
CA GLY A 141 -0.83 18.18 -4.05
C GLY A 141 -1.47 19.50 -4.50
N LEU A 142 -2.70 19.42 -5.00
CA LEU A 142 -3.49 20.62 -5.36
C LEU A 142 -3.81 21.49 -4.14
N GLY A 143 -4.26 20.87 -3.06
CA GLY A 143 -4.52 21.57 -1.80
C GLY A 143 -3.30 22.32 -1.32
N TYR A 144 -2.18 21.63 -1.26
CA TYR A 144 -0.90 22.19 -0.83
C TYR A 144 -0.41 23.35 -1.74
N ALA A 145 -0.62 23.23 -3.04
CA ALA A 145 -0.16 24.22 -4.02
C ALA A 145 -1.06 25.47 -4.10
N LEU A 146 -2.36 25.33 -3.88
CA LEU A 146 -3.34 26.35 -4.24
C LEU A 146 -4.04 27.02 -3.06
N SER A 147 -4.25 26.30 -1.94
CA SER A 147 -5.16 26.77 -0.91
C SER A 147 -4.66 26.59 0.51
N GLU A 148 -3.94 25.51 0.80
CA GLU A 148 -3.55 25.17 2.17
C GLU A 148 -2.53 26.19 2.71
N ASP A 149 -2.79 26.65 3.92
CA ASP A 149 -1.94 27.60 4.62
C ASP A 149 -1.88 27.25 6.10
N LEU A 150 -0.67 27.16 6.64
CA LEU A 150 -0.41 26.94 8.07
C LEU A 150 0.34 28.14 8.63
N PRO A 151 -0.36 29.28 8.85
CA PRO A 151 0.30 30.51 9.25
C PRO A 151 0.83 30.41 10.69
N MET A 152 2.07 30.85 10.85
CA MET A 152 2.77 30.86 12.13
C MET A 152 3.31 32.27 12.42
N VAL A 153 3.20 32.73 13.69
CA VAL A 153 3.82 33.94 14.19
C VAL A 153 4.63 33.59 15.43
N ASP A 154 5.87 33.99 15.45
CA ASP A 154 6.81 33.72 16.55
C ASP A 154 6.87 32.24 16.95
N GLY A 155 6.80 31.33 15.97
CA GLY A 155 6.83 29.88 16.18
C GLY A 155 5.52 29.29 16.69
N GLN A 156 4.44 30.05 16.79
CA GLN A 156 3.13 29.59 17.23
C GLN A 156 2.13 29.58 16.06
N LEU A 157 1.31 28.54 16.00
CA LEU A 157 0.21 28.45 15.04
C LEU A 157 -0.85 29.52 15.34
N ILE A 158 -1.20 30.31 14.31
CA ILE A 158 -2.31 31.28 14.42
C ILE A 158 -3.66 30.57 14.38
N SER A 159 -3.77 29.54 13.52
CA SER A 159 -4.99 28.75 13.38
C SER A 159 -4.93 27.51 14.25
N THR A 160 -5.99 27.24 14.99
CA THR A 160 -6.16 26.07 15.86
C THR A 160 -7.25 25.11 15.35
N LYS A 161 -7.88 25.43 14.23
CA LYS A 161 -8.98 24.64 13.66
C LYS A 161 -8.65 24.17 12.25
N MET A 162 -8.87 22.90 11.97
CA MET A 162 -8.62 22.29 10.65
C MET A 162 -9.30 23.05 9.51
N ARG A 163 -10.53 23.54 9.70
CA ARG A 163 -11.28 24.30 8.68
C ARG A 163 -10.58 25.59 8.24
N ASP A 164 -9.72 26.16 9.09
CA ASP A 164 -9.04 27.42 8.81
C ASP A 164 -7.76 27.18 7.97
N LEU A 165 -7.32 25.92 7.83
CA LEU A 165 -6.15 25.52 7.05
C LEU A 165 -6.45 25.47 5.53
N LYS A 166 -7.68 25.71 5.11
CA LYS A 166 -8.14 25.75 3.71
C LYS A 166 -7.84 24.47 2.92
N ILE A 167 -7.89 23.32 3.60
CA ILE A 167 -7.80 22.01 2.95
C ILE A 167 -8.97 21.84 1.99
N ILE A 168 -8.71 21.44 0.74
CA ILE A 168 -9.71 21.27 -0.34
C ILE A 168 -10.33 19.88 -0.31
#